data_2f5634d5568e7120dcf2d9025c4138d2
#
_entry.id   2f5634d5568e7120dcf2d9025c4138d2
#
_cell.length_a   1.000
_cell.length_b   1.000
_cell.length_c   1.000
_cell.angle_alpha   90.00
_cell.angle_beta   90.00
_cell.angle_gamma   90.00
#
_symmetry.space_group_name_H-M   'P 1'
#
loop_
_entity.id
_entity.type
_entity.pdbx_description
1 polymer ?
#
loop_
_entity_poly.entity_id
_entity_poly.type
_entity_poly.pdbx_seq_one_letter_code
_entity_poly.pdbx_strand_id
1 'polypeptide(L)'
;YGASTALWLLALIGFYRVSDIVAGVISNVFYQDMGFSKAEIATAVKTFGVLVSIAGGFLGGLLAQRYAVLRVLMLGAVLSSATNLVFVQLAHVGHDLVWMYVAITTDNLASGLAGAAFVAFLSSLTNVSFTAVQYAIFSSLMTLLPKVLGGYSGTMVDALGYPEFFALTAAMGIPVLYLILRVQRQLAALPAQGPDHPPGPD
;
A
#
# COMPACT_ATOMS: atom_id res chain seq x y z
N TYR A 1 15.08 18.49 -4.83
CA TYR A 1 14.28 18.56 -3.61
C TYR A 1 15.16 19.00 -2.44
N GLY A 2 14.69 19.91 -1.59
CA GLY A 2 15.41 20.26 -0.36
C GLY A 2 15.45 19.07 0.63
N ALA A 3 16.43 19.05 1.56
CA ALA A 3 16.62 17.95 2.49
C ALA A 3 15.34 17.56 3.27
N SER A 4 14.53 18.55 3.65
CA SER A 4 13.24 18.31 4.35
C SER A 4 12.25 17.57 3.46
N THR A 5 12.08 17.98 2.19
CA THR A 5 11.17 17.31 1.24
C THR A 5 11.63 15.89 0.94
N ALA A 6 12.94 15.67 0.76
CA ALA A 6 13.51 14.35 0.54
C ALA A 6 13.23 13.41 1.71
N LEU A 7 13.34 13.88 2.95
CA LEU A 7 13.05 13.09 4.14
C LEU A 7 11.57 12.64 4.19
N TRP A 8 10.63 13.55 3.89
CA TRP A 8 9.20 13.21 3.86
C TRP A 8 8.85 12.24 2.73
N LEU A 9 9.51 12.38 1.56
CA LEU A 9 9.37 11.42 0.45
C LEU A 9 9.87 10.04 0.83
N LEU A 10 11.05 9.94 1.45
CA LEU A 10 11.61 8.67 1.89
C LEU A 10 10.75 8.01 2.98
N ALA A 11 10.24 8.80 3.93
CA ALA A 11 9.31 8.31 4.94
C ALA A 11 8.02 7.77 4.29
N LEU A 12 7.44 8.50 3.34
CA LEU A 12 6.27 8.03 2.60
C LEU A 12 6.55 6.73 1.85
N ILE A 13 7.69 6.64 1.14
CA ILE A 13 8.09 5.44 0.42
C ILE A 13 8.22 4.24 1.36
N GLY A 14 8.85 4.42 2.52
CA GLY A 14 9.06 3.34 3.49
C GLY A 14 7.78 2.88 4.19
N PHE A 15 6.84 3.78 4.46
CA PHE A 15 5.64 3.47 5.26
C PHE A 15 4.37 3.22 4.45
N TYR A 16 4.33 3.60 3.17
CA TYR A 16 3.10 3.57 2.38
C TYR A 16 2.37 2.23 2.41
N ARG A 17 3.09 1.13 2.33
CA ARG A 17 2.52 -0.22 2.31
C ARG A 17 2.58 -0.96 3.65
N VAL A 18 2.89 -0.28 4.74
CA VAL A 18 3.09 -0.93 6.05
C VAL A 18 1.83 -1.65 6.52
N SER A 19 0.66 -1.01 6.43
CA SER A 19 -0.63 -1.57 6.83
C SER A 19 -0.93 -2.88 6.08
N ASP A 20 -0.83 -2.86 4.77
CA ASP A 20 -1.10 -3.94 3.85
C ASP A 20 -0.13 -5.14 4.04
N ILE A 21 1.17 -4.86 4.09
CA ILE A 21 2.19 -5.91 4.21
C ILE A 21 2.15 -6.56 5.59
N VAL A 22 1.99 -5.78 6.67
CA VAL A 22 1.93 -6.32 8.04
C VAL A 22 0.70 -7.22 8.23
N ALA A 23 -0.46 -6.81 7.74
CA ALA A 23 -1.67 -7.64 7.74
C ALA A 23 -1.50 -8.89 6.86
N GLY A 24 -0.92 -8.75 5.67
CA GLY A 24 -0.74 -9.81 4.70
C GLY A 24 0.17 -10.95 5.17
N VAL A 25 1.16 -10.68 6.02
CA VAL A 25 2.07 -11.72 6.56
C VAL A 25 1.32 -12.79 7.33
N ILE A 26 0.31 -12.41 8.11
CA ILE A 26 -0.43 -13.34 8.97
C ILE A 26 -1.67 -13.94 8.29
N SER A 27 -2.09 -13.43 7.13
CA SER A 27 -3.37 -13.78 6.50
C SER A 27 -3.57 -15.28 6.28
N ASN A 28 -2.54 -16.00 5.83
CA ASN A 28 -2.65 -17.43 5.59
C ASN A 28 -2.83 -18.23 6.89
N VAL A 29 -2.16 -17.85 7.97
CA VAL A 29 -2.31 -18.47 9.29
C VAL A 29 -3.70 -18.16 9.83
N PHE A 30 -4.13 -16.92 9.73
CA PHE A 30 -5.47 -16.48 10.11
C PHE A 30 -6.58 -17.32 9.47
N TYR A 31 -6.53 -17.55 8.15
CA TYR A 31 -7.54 -18.38 7.49
C TYR A 31 -7.56 -19.82 8.02
N GLN A 32 -6.38 -20.40 8.29
CA GLN A 32 -6.28 -21.76 8.84
C GLN A 32 -6.85 -21.81 10.27
N ASP A 33 -6.56 -20.84 11.09
CA ASP A 33 -7.04 -20.75 12.47
C ASP A 33 -8.56 -20.48 12.53
N MET A 34 -9.12 -19.81 11.52
CA MET A 34 -10.58 -19.67 11.35
C MET A 34 -11.25 -20.96 10.84
N GLY A 35 -10.49 -22.03 10.58
CA GLY A 35 -11.00 -23.34 10.19
C GLY A 35 -11.19 -23.54 8.69
N PHE A 36 -10.74 -22.61 7.84
CA PHE A 36 -10.80 -22.79 6.39
C PHE A 36 -9.84 -23.89 5.93
N SER A 37 -10.32 -24.75 5.05
CA SER A 37 -9.51 -25.80 4.46
C SER A 37 -8.44 -25.24 3.51
N LYS A 38 -7.36 -26.00 3.32
CA LYS A 38 -6.29 -25.60 2.37
C LYS A 38 -6.82 -25.42 0.94
N ALA A 39 -7.85 -26.18 0.54
CA ALA A 39 -8.47 -26.07 -0.78
C ALA A 39 -9.27 -24.76 -0.91
N GLU A 40 -10.06 -24.38 0.09
CA GLU A 40 -10.78 -23.10 0.13
C GLU A 40 -9.81 -21.93 0.08
N ILE A 41 -8.75 -21.94 0.90
CA ILE A 41 -7.71 -20.90 0.90
C ILE A 41 -7.02 -20.82 -0.46
N ALA A 42 -6.64 -21.96 -1.06
CA ALA A 42 -5.98 -21.96 -2.36
C ALA A 42 -6.87 -21.39 -3.46
N THR A 43 -8.15 -21.75 -3.48
CA THR A 43 -9.10 -21.24 -4.47
C THR A 43 -9.38 -19.75 -4.27
N ALA A 44 -9.69 -19.33 -3.05
CA ALA A 44 -10.05 -17.97 -2.75
C ALA A 44 -8.85 -17.00 -2.87
N VAL A 45 -7.72 -17.34 -2.26
CA VAL A 45 -6.57 -16.43 -2.19
C VAL A 45 -5.71 -16.50 -3.45
N LYS A 46 -5.31 -17.72 -3.86
CA LYS A 46 -4.30 -17.88 -4.91
C LYS A 46 -4.87 -17.84 -6.33
N THR A 47 -6.15 -18.19 -6.52
CA THR A 47 -6.79 -18.13 -7.84
C THR A 47 -7.63 -16.87 -7.97
N PHE A 48 -8.67 -16.76 -7.18
CA PHE A 48 -9.61 -15.63 -7.24
C PHE A 48 -8.94 -14.31 -6.82
N GLY A 49 -8.21 -14.29 -5.69
CA GLY A 49 -7.55 -13.10 -5.18
C GLY A 49 -6.54 -12.50 -6.15
N VAL A 50 -5.78 -13.34 -6.87
CA VAL A 50 -4.82 -12.86 -7.89
C VAL A 50 -5.54 -12.15 -9.04
N LEU A 51 -6.65 -12.69 -9.52
CA LEU A 51 -7.43 -12.05 -10.59
C LEU A 51 -7.99 -10.69 -10.13
N VAL A 52 -8.48 -10.62 -8.91
CA VAL A 52 -8.97 -9.36 -8.31
C VAL A 52 -7.84 -8.36 -8.13
N SER A 53 -6.66 -8.80 -7.69
CA SER A 53 -5.48 -7.92 -7.56
C SER A 53 -5.04 -7.34 -8.89
N ILE A 54 -5.05 -8.14 -9.97
CA ILE A 54 -4.77 -7.68 -11.34
C ILE A 54 -5.79 -6.61 -11.75
N ALA A 55 -7.09 -6.85 -11.50
CA ALA A 55 -8.14 -5.88 -11.79
C ALA A 55 -7.94 -4.57 -11.00
N GLY A 56 -7.57 -4.68 -9.73
CA GLY A 56 -7.21 -3.52 -8.89
C GLY A 56 -6.02 -2.74 -9.44
N GLY A 57 -4.97 -3.45 -9.86
CA GLY A 57 -3.79 -2.84 -10.48
C GLY A 57 -4.13 -2.09 -11.78
N PHE A 58 -4.99 -2.69 -12.62
CA PHE A 58 -5.46 -2.05 -13.83
C PHE A 58 -6.26 -0.78 -13.54
N LEU A 59 -7.20 -0.83 -12.59
CA LEU A 59 -7.95 0.34 -12.13
C LEU A 59 -7.04 1.42 -11.57
N GLY A 60 -6.08 1.06 -10.74
CA GLY A 60 -5.09 1.99 -10.18
C GLY A 60 -4.26 2.68 -11.25
N GLY A 61 -3.82 1.93 -12.27
CA GLY A 61 -3.10 2.46 -13.42
C GLY A 61 -3.94 3.44 -14.25
N LEU A 62 -5.21 3.13 -14.52
CA LEU A 62 -6.14 4.02 -15.21
C LEU A 62 -6.41 5.30 -14.42
N LEU A 63 -6.61 5.18 -13.10
CA LEU A 63 -6.82 6.35 -12.24
C LEU A 63 -5.58 7.24 -12.20
N ALA A 64 -4.38 6.65 -12.14
CA ALA A 64 -3.12 7.40 -12.13
C ALA A 64 -2.85 8.16 -13.45
N GLN A 65 -3.44 7.72 -14.55
CA GLN A 65 -3.40 8.45 -15.83
C GLN A 65 -4.38 9.63 -15.88
N ARG A 66 -5.53 9.52 -15.18
CA ARG A 66 -6.60 10.53 -15.23
C ARG A 66 -6.49 11.58 -14.11
N TYR A 67 -5.94 11.21 -12.99
CA TYR A 67 -5.89 12.05 -11.79
C TYR A 67 -4.45 12.26 -11.33
N ALA A 68 -4.22 13.32 -10.57
CA ALA A 68 -2.92 13.56 -9.94
C ALA A 68 -2.51 12.33 -9.09
N VAL A 69 -1.30 11.84 -9.30
CA VAL A 69 -0.76 10.60 -8.70
C VAL A 69 -0.92 10.58 -7.18
N LEU A 70 -0.69 11.71 -6.49
CA LEU A 70 -0.87 11.81 -5.04
C LEU A 70 -2.32 11.64 -4.57
N ARG A 71 -3.32 11.99 -5.40
CA ARG A 71 -4.73 11.74 -5.08
C ARG A 71 -5.06 10.25 -5.17
N VAL A 72 -4.54 9.58 -6.20
CA VAL A 72 -4.73 8.13 -6.36
C VAL A 72 -3.98 7.38 -5.27
N LEU A 73 -2.79 7.86 -4.88
CA LEU A 73 -2.02 7.34 -3.77
C LEU A 73 -2.80 7.44 -2.44
N MET A 74 -3.44 8.59 -2.21
CA MET A 74 -4.31 8.80 -1.04
C MET A 74 -5.49 7.83 -1.04
N LEU A 75 -6.16 7.67 -2.18
CA LEU A 75 -7.26 6.70 -2.32
C LEU A 75 -6.80 5.28 -2.02
N GLY A 76 -5.66 4.87 -2.59
CA GLY A 76 -5.06 3.57 -2.33
C GLY A 76 -4.76 3.33 -0.85
N ALA A 77 -4.17 4.32 -0.16
CA ALA A 77 -3.86 4.23 1.26
C ALA A 77 -5.13 4.13 2.14
N VAL A 78 -6.17 4.90 1.83
CA VAL A 78 -7.45 4.83 2.54
C VAL A 78 -8.11 3.47 2.35
N LEU A 79 -8.20 3.00 1.11
CA LEU A 79 -8.81 1.71 0.81
C LEU A 79 -8.04 0.55 1.45
N SER A 80 -6.72 0.52 1.31
CA SER A 80 -5.86 -0.52 1.88
C SER A 80 -5.97 -0.61 3.41
N SER A 81 -6.09 0.54 4.08
CA SER A 81 -6.30 0.57 5.53
C SER A 81 -7.72 0.17 5.92
N ALA A 82 -8.73 0.63 5.16
CA ALA A 82 -10.13 0.34 5.45
C ALA A 82 -10.47 -1.15 5.25
N THR A 83 -9.84 -1.83 4.29
CA THR A 83 -10.07 -3.26 4.04
C THR A 83 -9.62 -4.14 5.19
N ASN A 84 -8.62 -3.72 5.98
CA ASN A 84 -8.24 -4.43 7.20
C ASN A 84 -9.39 -4.52 8.22
N LEU A 85 -10.34 -3.58 8.21
CA LEU A 85 -11.54 -3.66 9.05
C LEU A 85 -12.51 -4.76 8.60
N VAL A 86 -12.47 -5.16 7.32
CA VAL A 86 -13.24 -6.32 6.85
C VAL A 86 -12.69 -7.62 7.44
N PHE A 87 -11.36 -7.71 7.65
CA PHE A 87 -10.75 -8.83 8.36
C PHE A 87 -11.11 -8.86 9.84
N VAL A 88 -11.30 -7.69 10.48
CA VAL A 88 -11.86 -7.62 11.85
C VAL A 88 -13.23 -8.29 11.89
N GLN A 89 -14.08 -7.97 10.92
CA GLN A 89 -15.41 -8.59 10.83
C GLN A 89 -15.33 -10.10 10.57
N LEU A 90 -14.46 -10.53 9.67
CA LEU A 90 -14.23 -11.95 9.41
C LEU A 90 -13.74 -12.69 10.66
N ALA A 91 -12.85 -12.09 11.45
CA ALA A 91 -12.37 -12.66 12.70
C ALA A 91 -13.48 -12.85 13.75
N HIS A 92 -14.52 -12.01 13.75
CA HIS A 92 -15.65 -12.14 14.64
C HIS A 92 -16.68 -13.18 14.14
N VAL A 93 -16.88 -13.26 12.83
CA VAL A 93 -17.85 -14.20 12.22
C VAL A 93 -17.29 -15.62 12.20
N GLY A 94 -15.98 -15.77 12.05
CA GLY A 94 -15.31 -17.06 11.98
C GLY A 94 -15.38 -17.70 10.59
N HIS A 95 -15.58 -19.03 10.53
CA HIS A 95 -15.62 -19.78 9.28
C HIS A 95 -16.85 -19.47 8.45
N ASP A 96 -16.77 -18.42 7.61
CA ASP A 96 -17.80 -18.02 6.65
C ASP A 96 -17.18 -17.70 5.30
N LEU A 97 -17.51 -18.53 4.28
CA LEU A 97 -16.95 -18.38 2.93
C LEU A 97 -17.34 -17.05 2.27
N VAL A 98 -18.53 -16.54 2.53
CA VAL A 98 -18.99 -15.28 1.93
C VAL A 98 -18.14 -14.14 2.46
N TRP A 99 -17.96 -14.05 3.77
CA TRP A 99 -17.11 -13.04 4.39
C TRP A 99 -15.63 -13.19 4.00
N MET A 100 -15.16 -14.42 3.84
CA MET A 100 -13.80 -14.66 3.32
C MET A 100 -13.61 -14.10 1.91
N TYR A 101 -14.56 -14.36 0.99
CA TYR A 101 -14.50 -13.81 -0.36
C TYR A 101 -14.65 -12.29 -0.39
N VAL A 102 -15.48 -11.71 0.47
CA VAL A 102 -15.59 -10.24 0.63
C VAL A 102 -14.28 -9.65 1.10
N ALA A 103 -13.65 -10.22 2.12
CA ALA A 103 -12.36 -9.76 2.62
C ALA A 103 -11.28 -9.84 1.54
N ILE A 104 -11.15 -10.98 0.86
CA ILE A 104 -10.17 -11.19 -0.21
C ILE A 104 -10.42 -10.24 -1.39
N THR A 105 -11.68 -10.03 -1.79
CA THR A 105 -12.03 -9.13 -2.89
C THR A 105 -11.64 -7.69 -2.57
N THR A 106 -12.08 -7.19 -1.43
CA THR A 106 -11.83 -5.81 -1.04
C THR A 106 -10.34 -5.54 -0.84
N ASP A 107 -9.64 -6.45 -0.17
CA ASP A 107 -8.21 -6.32 0.12
C ASP A 107 -7.35 -6.40 -1.16
N ASN A 108 -7.55 -7.41 -1.99
CA ASN A 108 -6.77 -7.55 -3.22
C ASN A 108 -7.04 -6.44 -4.23
N LEU A 109 -8.28 -5.96 -4.32
CA LEU A 109 -8.62 -4.82 -5.18
C LEU A 109 -7.92 -3.54 -4.69
N ALA A 110 -7.98 -3.27 -3.39
CA ALA A 110 -7.34 -2.11 -2.77
C ALA A 110 -5.80 -2.20 -2.87
N SER A 111 -5.22 -3.37 -2.59
CA SER A 111 -3.78 -3.61 -2.67
C SER A 111 -3.26 -3.48 -4.09
N GLY A 112 -3.98 -4.01 -5.08
CA GLY A 112 -3.64 -3.84 -6.49
C GLY A 112 -3.66 -2.38 -6.93
N LEU A 113 -4.72 -1.65 -6.58
CA LEU A 113 -4.87 -0.23 -6.87
C LEU A 113 -3.76 0.59 -6.19
N ALA A 114 -3.54 0.38 -4.90
CA ALA A 114 -2.49 1.05 -4.13
C ALA A 114 -1.10 0.77 -4.69
N GLY A 115 -0.83 -0.47 -5.09
CA GLY A 115 0.43 -0.88 -5.70
C GLY A 115 0.69 -0.16 -7.02
N ALA A 116 -0.28 -0.11 -7.92
CA ALA A 116 -0.15 0.59 -9.19
C ALA A 116 0.03 2.10 -9.01
N ALA A 117 -0.74 2.73 -8.12
CA ALA A 117 -0.58 4.14 -7.78
C ALA A 117 0.81 4.43 -7.22
N PHE A 118 1.33 3.54 -6.40
CA PHE A 118 2.65 3.70 -5.80
C PHE A 118 3.79 3.54 -6.81
N VAL A 119 3.69 2.58 -7.73
CA VAL A 119 4.63 2.45 -8.86
C VAL A 119 4.64 3.72 -9.72
N ALA A 120 3.47 4.27 -10.03
CA ALA A 120 3.35 5.54 -10.75
C ALA A 120 4.00 6.69 -9.98
N PHE A 121 3.82 6.74 -8.66
CA PHE A 121 4.46 7.73 -7.80
C PHE A 121 5.99 7.60 -7.79
N LEU A 122 6.52 6.39 -7.60
CA LEU A 122 7.98 6.16 -7.64
C LEU A 122 8.57 6.57 -9.00
N SER A 123 7.89 6.21 -10.08
CA SER A 123 8.32 6.58 -11.43
C SER A 123 8.35 8.09 -11.64
N SER A 124 7.45 8.84 -11.01
CA SER A 124 7.42 10.31 -11.08
C SER A 124 8.57 10.98 -10.32
N LEU A 125 9.19 10.29 -9.38
CA LEU A 125 10.32 10.79 -8.58
C LEU A 125 11.69 10.49 -9.21
N THR A 126 11.77 9.56 -10.16
CA THR A 126 13.04 9.13 -10.75
C THR A 126 13.50 10.05 -11.86
N ASN A 127 14.82 10.32 -11.92
CA ASN A 127 15.43 11.08 -13.01
C ASN A 127 15.82 10.14 -14.16
N VAL A 128 15.65 10.58 -15.40
CA VAL A 128 15.95 9.79 -16.60
C VAL A 128 17.37 9.21 -16.61
N SER A 129 18.36 9.95 -16.11
CA SER A 129 19.77 9.52 -16.08
C SER A 129 20.11 8.45 -15.03
N PHE A 130 19.30 8.33 -13.96
CA PHE A 130 19.56 7.43 -12.82
C PHE A 130 18.36 6.55 -12.47
N THR A 131 17.39 6.43 -13.34
CA THR A 131 16.09 5.79 -13.09
C THR A 131 16.21 4.39 -12.49
N ALA A 132 17.09 3.54 -13.03
CA ALA A 132 17.22 2.16 -12.58
C ALA A 132 17.75 2.06 -11.14
N VAL A 133 18.76 2.83 -10.78
CA VAL A 133 19.35 2.84 -9.44
C VAL A 133 18.41 3.46 -8.42
N GLN A 134 17.82 4.61 -8.74
CA GLN A 134 16.85 5.29 -7.87
C GLN A 134 15.63 4.42 -7.62
N TYR A 135 15.07 3.80 -8.68
CA TYR A 135 13.94 2.90 -8.56
C TYR A 135 14.26 1.67 -7.71
N ALA A 136 15.44 1.08 -7.86
CA ALA A 136 15.89 -0.06 -7.06
C ALA A 136 15.99 0.30 -5.57
N ILE A 137 16.56 1.47 -5.24
CA ILE A 137 16.67 1.96 -3.85
C ILE A 137 15.27 2.18 -3.27
N PHE A 138 14.39 2.88 -3.98
CA PHE A 138 13.03 3.16 -3.52
C PHE A 138 12.20 1.89 -3.35
N SER A 139 12.30 0.95 -4.29
CA SER A 139 11.63 -0.35 -4.23
C SER A 139 12.13 -1.19 -3.05
N SER A 140 13.43 -1.15 -2.76
CA SER A 140 14.01 -1.83 -1.60
C SER A 140 13.51 -1.23 -0.28
N LEU A 141 13.48 0.09 -0.17
CA LEU A 141 12.99 0.80 1.01
C LEU A 141 11.49 0.53 1.24
N MET A 142 10.69 0.54 0.16
CA MET A 142 9.25 0.23 0.17
C MET A 142 8.95 -1.13 0.77
N THR A 143 9.81 -2.11 0.55
CA THR A 143 9.56 -3.50 0.98
C THR A 143 10.26 -3.85 2.29
N LEU A 144 11.44 -3.29 2.55
CA LEU A 144 12.25 -3.63 3.71
C LEU A 144 11.56 -3.29 5.03
N LEU A 145 11.16 -2.03 5.20
CA LEU A 145 10.56 -1.55 6.44
C LEU A 145 9.27 -2.27 6.80
N PRO A 146 8.28 -2.39 5.88
CA PRO A 146 7.07 -3.17 6.17
C PRO A 146 7.32 -4.65 6.43
N LYS A 147 8.30 -5.27 5.79
CA LYS A 147 8.65 -6.68 6.04
C LYS A 147 9.29 -6.89 7.41
N VAL A 148 10.14 -5.96 7.85
CA VAL A 148 10.72 -6.01 9.20
C VAL A 148 9.60 -5.90 10.25
N LEU A 149 8.68 -4.97 10.09
CA LEU A 149 7.51 -4.83 10.99
C LEU A 149 6.59 -6.05 10.89
N GLY A 150 6.37 -6.56 9.68
CA GLY A 150 5.58 -7.77 9.44
C GLY A 150 6.15 -9.02 10.10
N GLY A 151 7.47 -9.08 10.31
CA GLY A 151 8.11 -10.17 11.06
C GLY A 151 7.61 -10.30 12.51
N TYR A 152 7.05 -9.24 13.09
CA TYR A 152 6.46 -9.23 14.42
C TYR A 152 4.95 -9.53 14.43
N SER A 153 4.32 -9.73 13.26
CA SER A 153 2.85 -9.92 13.16
C SER A 153 2.35 -11.11 14.00
N GLY A 154 3.09 -12.23 14.02
CA GLY A 154 2.74 -13.38 14.84
C GLY A 154 2.70 -13.04 16.33
N THR A 155 3.75 -12.41 16.84
CA THR A 155 3.82 -11.97 18.26
C THR A 155 2.71 -10.97 18.60
N MET A 156 2.34 -10.08 17.66
CA MET A 156 1.24 -9.15 17.84
C MET A 156 -0.11 -9.89 17.93
N VAL A 157 -0.33 -10.90 17.09
CA VAL A 157 -1.55 -11.72 17.13
C VAL A 157 -1.62 -12.53 18.43
N ASP A 158 -0.51 -13.13 18.87
CA ASP A 158 -0.45 -13.89 20.12
C ASP A 158 -0.79 -13.01 21.36
N ALA A 159 -0.40 -11.73 21.31
CA ALA A 159 -0.63 -10.81 22.40
C ALA A 159 -2.01 -10.13 22.37
N LEU A 160 -2.55 -9.84 21.20
CA LEU A 160 -3.74 -9.01 21.03
C LEU A 160 -4.98 -9.84 20.57
N GLY A 161 -4.77 -10.92 19.83
CA GLY A 161 -5.81 -11.60 19.07
C GLY A 161 -5.99 -11.02 17.66
N TYR A 162 -6.71 -11.75 16.80
CA TYR A 162 -6.91 -11.36 15.40
C TYR A 162 -7.71 -10.06 15.21
N PRO A 163 -8.86 -9.84 15.89
CA PRO A 163 -9.64 -8.63 15.69
C PRO A 163 -8.84 -7.36 15.99
N GLU A 164 -8.17 -7.34 17.13
CA GLU A 164 -7.36 -6.20 17.59
C GLU A 164 -6.13 -6.00 16.71
N PHE A 165 -5.50 -7.09 16.26
CA PHE A 165 -4.39 -7.03 15.33
C PHE A 165 -4.79 -6.37 13.99
N PHE A 166 -5.90 -6.79 13.38
CA PHE A 166 -6.38 -6.18 12.14
C PHE A 166 -6.85 -4.73 12.35
N ALA A 167 -7.44 -4.41 13.49
CA ALA A 167 -7.76 -3.02 13.84
C ALA A 167 -6.49 -2.16 13.98
N LEU A 168 -5.43 -2.70 14.58
CA LEU A 168 -4.13 -2.04 14.67
C LEU A 168 -3.52 -1.82 13.29
N THR A 169 -3.55 -2.81 12.40
CA THR A 169 -3.02 -2.66 11.04
C THR A 169 -3.83 -1.63 10.23
N ALA A 170 -5.15 -1.54 10.41
CA ALA A 170 -5.95 -0.46 9.85
C ALA A 170 -5.50 0.92 10.39
N ALA A 171 -5.26 1.04 11.70
CA ALA A 171 -4.77 2.27 12.31
C ALA A 171 -3.38 2.68 11.83
N MET A 172 -2.51 1.72 11.44
CA MET A 172 -1.20 2.00 10.83
C MET A 172 -1.29 2.79 9.53
N GLY A 173 -2.45 2.82 8.88
CA GLY A 173 -2.70 3.67 7.72
C GLY A 173 -2.80 5.16 8.05
N ILE A 174 -3.18 5.54 9.27
CA ILE A 174 -3.37 6.95 9.66
C ILE A 174 -2.07 7.77 9.50
N PRO A 175 -0.90 7.32 10.00
CA PRO A 175 0.37 7.99 9.73
C PRO A 175 0.68 8.12 8.24
N VAL A 176 0.32 7.12 7.44
CA VAL A 176 0.54 7.13 5.99
C VAL A 176 -0.29 8.24 5.32
N LEU A 177 -1.56 8.39 5.69
CA LEU A 177 -2.41 9.48 5.20
C LEU A 177 -1.83 10.84 5.56
N TYR A 178 -1.32 11.00 6.78
CA TYR A 178 -0.64 12.22 7.21
C TYR A 178 0.62 12.50 6.37
N LEU A 179 1.44 11.47 6.09
CA LEU A 179 2.63 11.60 5.25
C LEU A 179 2.28 12.04 3.83
N ILE A 180 1.23 11.48 3.22
CA ILE A 180 0.78 11.88 1.88
C ILE A 180 0.38 13.36 1.87
N LEU A 181 -0.39 13.81 2.87
CA LEU A 181 -0.79 15.21 2.98
C LEU A 181 0.42 16.14 3.17
N ARG A 182 1.41 15.74 3.94
CA ARG A 182 2.65 16.50 4.13
C ARG A 182 3.46 16.58 2.85
N VAL A 183 3.66 15.47 2.15
CA VAL A 183 4.35 15.43 0.86
C VAL A 183 3.63 16.31 -0.17
N GLN A 184 2.29 16.23 -0.23
CA GLN A 184 1.50 17.04 -1.14
C GLN A 184 1.71 18.54 -0.90
N ARG A 185 1.73 18.99 0.37
CA ARG A 185 2.00 20.38 0.73
C ARG A 185 3.42 20.81 0.39
N GLN A 186 4.41 19.95 0.63
CA GLN A 186 5.81 20.23 0.32
C GLN A 186 6.05 20.37 -1.18
N LEU A 187 5.47 19.48 -1.98
CA LEU A 187 5.61 19.55 -3.45
C LEU A 187 4.86 20.75 -4.03
N ALA A 188 3.72 21.15 -3.46
CA ALA A 188 2.99 22.35 -3.87
C ALA A 188 3.72 23.65 -3.51
N ALA A 189 4.60 23.64 -2.51
CA ALA A 189 5.39 24.79 -2.09
C ALA A 189 6.70 24.96 -2.90
N LEU A 190 7.08 24.00 -3.74
CA LEU A 190 8.23 24.13 -4.62
C LEU A 190 7.89 25.16 -5.73
N PRO A 191 8.80 26.12 -6.01
CA PRO A 191 8.60 27.03 -7.12
C PRO A 191 8.45 26.24 -8.41
N ALA A 192 7.45 26.59 -9.22
CA ALA A 192 7.31 26.03 -10.56
C ALA A 192 8.65 26.25 -11.28
N GLN A 193 9.30 25.19 -11.71
CA GLN A 193 10.47 25.32 -12.59
C GLN A 193 9.94 26.00 -13.86
N GLY A 194 10.30 27.27 -14.03
CA GLY A 194 9.93 28.05 -15.21
C GLY A 194 10.49 27.35 -16.46
N PRO A 195 9.83 27.50 -17.60
CA PRO A 195 10.36 27.01 -18.86
C PRO A 195 11.73 27.64 -19.10
N ASP A 196 12.66 26.78 -19.51
CA ASP A 196 14.07 27.04 -19.79
C ASP A 196 14.39 28.47 -20.23
N HIS A 197 15.40 29.03 -19.60
CA HIS A 197 16.09 30.20 -20.14
C HIS A 197 16.53 29.87 -21.58
N PRO A 198 16.14 30.68 -22.58
CA PRO A 198 16.71 30.53 -23.91
C PRO A 198 18.22 30.75 -23.83
N PRO A 199 19.04 30.02 -24.60
CA PRO A 199 20.47 30.27 -24.67
C PRO A 199 20.68 31.72 -25.09
N GLY A 200 21.51 32.45 -24.31
CA GLY A 200 21.91 33.81 -24.63
C GLY A 200 22.58 33.85 -26.00
N PRO A 201 22.45 34.94 -26.76
CA PRO A 201 23.17 35.11 -28.01
C PRO A 201 24.68 35.24 -27.71
N ASP A 202 25.48 34.41 -28.33
CA ASP A 202 26.93 34.59 -28.49
C ASP A 202 27.24 35.71 -29.49
#